data_27dc5908ba58ea1c9c8891134db60716
#
_entry.id   27dc5908ba58ea1c9c8891134db60716
#
_cell.length_a   1.000
_cell.length_b   1.000
_cell.length_c   1.000
_cell.angle_alpha   90.00
_cell.angle_beta   90.00
_cell.angle_gamma   90.00
#
_symmetry.space_group_name_H-M   'P 1'
#
loop_
_entity.id
_entity.type
_entity.pdbx_description
1 polymer ?
#
loop_
_entity_poly.entity_id
_entity_poly.type
_entity_poly.pdbx_seq_one_letter_code
_entity_poly.pdbx_strand_id
1 'polypeptide(L)'
;MDLNQLEAFAAVMTIGSVTGAGRSLGRSQPAISKAIGDLEAELGYALFDRNGPRVTPTGKAFLLYEEVERSLVGLRSIRERAAEIGREEAQPVHLVATPALASTIAPAALQQVAQSGIEFPEHIHLRSASAEQVVHAVLHRTVSLGLTSLPVAHRGLELHWIGEAPCVAVLRADHPLARKDKITRAALRCERVITMSNRYRLRQRIETALRDDKGDQPLDVAIDTNTSFNAIMAAQAGLGVALVEPITALGMPIEGLVVKKLAVDIPFYFGVVTPFGKPVEGITRALIDAVESSARNILHGFVKRDAAEHDDLL
;
A
#
# COMPACT_ATOMS: atom_id res chain seq x y z
N MET A 1 26.10 -0.43 18.72
CA MET A 1 25.34 0.29 17.67
C MET A 1 24.24 1.08 18.34
N ASP A 2 24.26 2.41 18.24
CA ASP A 2 23.29 3.29 18.85
C ASP A 2 22.59 4.19 17.83
N LEU A 3 21.53 4.89 18.28
CA LEU A 3 20.74 5.74 17.41
C LEU A 3 21.53 6.90 16.79
N ASN A 4 22.49 7.47 17.54
CA ASN A 4 23.30 8.59 17.06
C ASN A 4 24.24 8.15 15.92
N GLN A 5 24.76 6.94 16.00
CA GLN A 5 25.58 6.33 14.95
C GLN A 5 24.77 6.08 13.69
N LEU A 6 23.54 5.53 13.84
CA LEU A 6 22.64 5.27 12.70
C LEU A 6 22.12 6.56 12.04
N GLU A 7 21.79 7.58 12.83
CA GLU A 7 21.41 8.91 12.30
C GLU A 7 22.56 9.55 11.55
N ALA A 8 23.78 9.51 12.09
CA ALA A 8 24.97 10.05 11.43
C ALA A 8 25.26 9.32 10.11
N PHE A 9 25.20 8.00 10.12
CA PHE A 9 25.37 7.17 8.92
C PHE A 9 24.31 7.52 7.85
N ALA A 10 23.04 7.52 8.19
CA ALA A 10 21.96 7.84 7.26
C ALA A 10 22.06 9.26 6.69
N ALA A 11 22.42 10.23 7.52
CA ALA A 11 22.63 11.62 7.05
C ALA A 11 23.79 11.72 6.06
N VAL A 12 24.89 11.00 6.26
CA VAL A 12 26.02 11.00 5.32
C VAL A 12 25.65 10.27 4.02
N MET A 13 24.92 9.17 4.08
CA MET A 13 24.41 8.48 2.89
C MET A 13 23.52 9.39 2.03
N THR A 14 22.65 10.17 2.65
CA THR A 14 21.70 11.06 1.96
C THR A 14 22.36 12.30 1.39
N ILE A 15 23.29 12.91 2.15
CA ILE A 15 23.87 14.23 1.82
C ILE A 15 25.19 14.10 1.05
N GLY A 16 25.87 12.96 1.14
CA GLY A 16 27.16 12.70 0.50
C GLY A 16 28.35 13.46 1.14
N SER A 17 28.15 14.05 2.33
CA SER A 17 29.17 14.88 3.01
C SER A 17 29.04 14.83 4.52
N VAL A 18 30.14 14.53 5.21
CA VAL A 18 30.20 14.52 6.68
C VAL A 18 29.91 15.90 7.27
N THR A 19 30.41 16.96 6.65
CA THR A 19 30.16 18.35 7.07
C THR A 19 28.69 18.73 6.85
N GLY A 20 28.11 18.33 5.72
CA GLY A 20 26.68 18.54 5.42
C GLY A 20 25.78 17.79 6.40
N ALA A 21 26.10 16.53 6.70
CA ALA A 21 25.40 15.73 7.68
C ALA A 21 25.45 16.35 9.09
N GLY A 22 26.61 16.89 9.48
CA GLY A 22 26.76 17.62 10.75
C GLY A 22 25.82 18.82 10.84
N ARG A 23 25.73 19.64 9.79
CA ARG A 23 24.80 20.78 9.74
C ARG A 23 23.35 20.34 9.82
N SER A 24 22.98 19.30 9.08
CA SER A 24 21.60 18.77 9.07
C SER A 24 21.16 18.22 10.43
N LEU A 25 22.08 17.60 11.17
CA LEU A 25 21.79 17.01 12.48
C LEU A 25 22.09 17.96 13.66
N GLY A 26 22.54 19.21 13.39
CA GLY A 26 22.94 20.15 14.44
C GLY A 26 24.17 19.69 15.25
N ARG A 27 25.08 18.90 14.61
CA ARG A 27 26.27 18.31 15.24
C ARG A 27 27.54 18.75 14.55
N SER A 28 28.67 18.75 15.26
CA SER A 28 29.97 19.08 14.67
C SER A 28 30.45 17.97 13.71
N GLN A 29 31.20 18.34 12.68
CA GLN A 29 31.82 17.39 11.75
C GLN A 29 32.68 16.30 12.47
N PRO A 30 33.50 16.62 13.49
CA PRO A 30 34.21 15.60 14.26
C PRO A 30 33.27 14.60 14.97
N ALA A 31 32.12 15.07 15.46
CA ALA A 31 31.14 14.18 16.13
C ALA A 31 30.52 13.20 15.12
N ILE A 32 30.18 13.64 13.90
CA ILE A 32 29.70 12.75 12.84
C ILE A 32 30.79 11.76 12.42
N SER A 33 32.01 12.23 12.18
CA SER A 33 33.14 11.34 11.82
C SER A 33 33.39 10.28 12.88
N LYS A 34 33.34 10.66 14.15
CA LYS A 34 33.50 9.72 15.28
C LYS A 34 32.36 8.69 15.29
N ALA A 35 31.10 9.13 15.21
CA ALA A 35 29.94 8.23 15.21
C ALA A 35 30.01 7.19 14.08
N ILE A 36 30.43 7.59 12.87
CA ILE A 36 30.65 6.68 11.74
C ILE A 36 31.81 5.72 12.02
N GLY A 37 32.95 6.24 12.52
CA GLY A 37 34.11 5.38 12.84
C GLY A 37 33.80 4.35 13.92
N ASP A 38 33.05 4.74 14.94
CA ASP A 38 32.62 3.84 16.01
C ASP A 38 31.66 2.76 15.46
N LEU A 39 30.76 3.13 14.53
CA LEU A 39 29.86 2.19 13.84
C LEU A 39 30.64 1.19 12.98
N GLU A 40 31.59 1.69 12.15
CA GLU A 40 32.45 0.84 11.31
C GLU A 40 33.30 -0.11 12.14
N ALA A 41 33.81 0.34 13.28
CA ALA A 41 34.58 -0.48 14.21
C ALA A 41 33.74 -1.60 14.84
N GLU A 42 32.49 -1.31 15.21
CA GLU A 42 31.56 -2.30 15.76
C GLU A 42 31.12 -3.31 14.69
N LEU A 43 30.87 -2.87 13.46
CA LEU A 43 30.49 -3.74 12.35
C LEU A 43 31.63 -4.59 11.79
N GLY A 44 32.88 -4.17 12.02
CA GLY A 44 34.06 -4.85 11.50
C GLY A 44 34.32 -4.64 10.00
N TYR A 45 33.66 -3.66 9.37
CA TYR A 45 33.87 -3.29 7.96
C TYR A 45 33.60 -1.80 7.70
N ALA A 46 34.27 -1.25 6.68
CA ALA A 46 34.09 0.13 6.27
C ALA A 46 32.74 0.33 5.55
N LEU A 47 32.06 1.43 5.91
CA LEU A 47 30.84 1.89 5.24
C LEU A 47 31.17 2.94 4.17
N PHE A 48 32.29 3.66 4.35
CA PHE A 48 32.70 4.70 3.43
C PHE A 48 34.16 4.57 3.04
N ASP A 49 34.45 4.78 1.77
CA ASP A 49 35.80 4.96 1.25
C ASP A 49 36.23 6.40 1.42
N ARG A 50 37.43 6.61 2.01
CA ARG A 50 38.02 7.93 2.28
C ARG A 50 39.05 8.30 1.21
N ASN A 51 38.60 8.43 -0.04
CA ASN A 51 39.45 8.85 -1.12
C ASN A 51 39.34 10.37 -1.37
N GLY A 52 40.05 11.18 -0.59
CA GLY A 52 40.04 12.65 -0.70
C GLY A 52 38.92 13.34 0.10
N PRO A 53 38.47 14.54 -0.30
CA PRO A 53 37.53 15.35 0.46
C PRO A 53 36.08 14.86 0.36
N ARG A 54 35.79 13.89 -0.50
CA ARG A 54 34.45 13.27 -0.66
C ARG A 54 34.41 11.91 -0.01
N VAL A 55 33.27 11.60 0.60
CA VAL A 55 32.96 10.32 1.22
C VAL A 55 32.12 9.52 0.26
N THR A 56 32.64 8.39 -0.21
CA THR A 56 31.94 7.52 -1.17
C THR A 56 31.42 6.29 -0.43
N PRO A 57 30.11 5.98 -0.47
CA PRO A 57 29.56 4.79 0.16
C PRO A 57 30.10 3.51 -0.47
N THR A 58 30.39 2.50 0.35
CA THR A 58 30.72 1.14 -0.10
C THR A 58 29.46 0.35 -0.49
N GLY A 59 29.60 -0.75 -1.22
CA GLY A 59 28.47 -1.65 -1.49
C GLY A 59 27.76 -2.16 -0.22
N LYS A 60 28.51 -2.36 0.88
CA LYS A 60 27.96 -2.75 2.19
C LYS A 60 27.15 -1.61 2.83
N ALA A 61 27.53 -0.37 2.60
CA ALA A 61 26.77 0.78 3.10
C ALA A 61 25.38 0.85 2.49
N PHE A 62 25.21 0.61 1.19
CA PHE A 62 23.90 0.60 0.55
C PHE A 62 22.98 -0.47 1.13
N LEU A 63 23.49 -1.69 1.35
CA LEU A 63 22.71 -2.78 1.95
C LEU A 63 22.26 -2.45 3.38
N LEU A 64 23.16 -1.89 4.19
CA LEU A 64 22.83 -1.50 5.57
C LEU A 64 21.87 -0.31 5.59
N TYR A 65 22.00 0.62 4.65
CA TYR A 65 21.21 1.86 4.62
C TYR A 65 19.71 1.60 4.52
N GLU A 66 19.29 0.62 3.71
CA GLU A 66 17.87 0.26 3.59
C GLU A 66 17.25 -0.19 4.92
N GLU A 67 17.99 -0.95 5.72
CA GLU A 67 17.54 -1.41 7.04
C GLU A 67 17.53 -0.25 8.07
N VAL A 68 18.58 0.57 8.04
CA VAL A 68 18.70 1.72 8.93
C VAL A 68 17.60 2.74 8.66
N GLU A 69 17.34 3.05 7.38
CA GLU A 69 16.31 4.01 7.02
C GLU A 69 14.91 3.56 7.46
N ARG A 70 14.58 2.27 7.28
CA ARG A 70 13.34 1.68 7.80
C ARG A 70 13.20 1.85 9.32
N SER A 71 14.29 1.60 10.05
CA SER A 71 14.32 1.73 11.52
C SER A 71 14.17 3.18 11.97
N LEU A 72 14.83 4.13 11.30
CA LEU A 72 14.75 5.57 11.61
C LEU A 72 13.37 6.16 11.30
N VAL A 73 12.69 5.68 10.27
CA VAL A 73 11.30 6.03 9.99
C VAL A 73 10.39 5.59 11.15
N GLY A 74 10.58 4.37 11.66
CA GLY A 74 9.84 3.89 12.83
C GLY A 74 10.05 4.74 14.08
N LEU A 75 11.29 5.15 14.35
CA LEU A 75 11.62 6.01 15.49
C LEU A 75 11.04 7.42 15.36
N ARG A 76 11.02 8.00 14.17
CA ARG A 76 10.34 9.28 13.90
C ARG A 76 8.85 9.17 14.20
N SER A 77 8.20 8.10 13.74
CA SER A 77 6.78 7.84 14.02
C SER A 77 6.50 7.71 15.53
N ILE A 78 7.42 7.10 16.30
CA ILE A 78 7.30 7.04 17.76
C ILE A 78 7.39 8.43 18.39
N ARG A 79 8.33 9.28 17.96
CA ARG A 79 8.46 10.66 18.48
C ARG A 79 7.23 11.51 18.15
N GLU A 80 6.72 11.42 16.93
CA GLU A 80 5.49 12.10 16.51
C GLU A 80 4.31 11.65 17.37
N ARG A 81 4.17 10.33 17.58
CA ARG A 81 3.10 9.78 18.42
C ARG A 81 3.22 10.19 19.89
N ALA A 82 4.42 10.22 20.43
CA ALA A 82 4.65 10.69 21.80
C ALA A 82 4.28 12.18 21.96
N ALA A 83 4.58 13.01 20.97
CA ALA A 83 4.19 14.41 20.96
C ALA A 83 2.66 14.58 20.86
N GLU A 84 1.97 13.75 20.06
CA GLU A 84 0.50 13.72 19.95
C GLU A 84 -0.16 13.30 21.28
N ILE A 85 0.37 12.27 21.95
CA ILE A 85 -0.16 11.82 23.27
C ILE A 85 -0.05 12.91 24.32
N GLY A 86 0.98 13.77 24.23
CA GLY A 86 1.18 14.88 25.15
C GLY A 86 0.28 16.10 24.90
N ARG A 87 -0.47 16.13 23.80
CA ARG A 87 -1.45 17.18 23.50
C ARG A 87 -2.83 16.74 23.96
N GLU A 88 -3.51 17.57 24.73
CA GLU A 88 -4.90 17.33 25.15
C GLU A 88 -5.94 17.61 24.04
N GLU A 89 -5.49 17.94 22.83
CA GLU A 89 -6.34 18.21 21.68
C GLU A 89 -6.93 16.92 21.09
N ALA A 90 -8.05 17.06 20.36
CA ALA A 90 -8.71 15.95 19.66
C ALA A 90 -7.70 15.16 18.84
N GLN A 91 -7.56 13.87 19.15
CA GLN A 91 -6.52 13.03 18.55
C GLN A 91 -6.70 12.96 17.02
N PRO A 92 -5.63 13.20 16.23
CA PRO A 92 -5.73 13.09 14.78
C PRO A 92 -6.16 11.67 14.38
N VAL A 93 -6.99 11.57 13.36
CA VAL A 93 -7.43 10.28 12.85
C VAL A 93 -6.37 9.75 11.89
N HIS A 94 -5.76 8.63 12.26
CA HIS A 94 -4.79 7.93 11.43
C HIS A 94 -5.44 6.77 10.69
N LEU A 95 -5.42 6.85 9.36
CA LEU A 95 -5.86 5.78 8.47
C LEU A 95 -4.68 5.21 7.68
N VAL A 96 -4.67 3.92 7.50
CA VAL A 96 -3.77 3.25 6.58
C VAL A 96 -4.58 2.36 5.64
N ALA A 97 -4.27 2.40 4.36
CA ALA A 97 -5.01 1.64 3.37
C ALA A 97 -4.08 1.06 2.28
N THR A 98 -4.50 -0.04 1.65
CA THR A 98 -3.81 -0.48 0.42
C THR A 98 -4.01 0.53 -0.70
N PRO A 99 -3.10 0.62 -1.69
CA PRO A 99 -3.08 1.73 -2.66
C PRO A 99 -4.43 2.00 -3.33
N ALA A 100 -5.13 0.98 -3.77
CA ALA A 100 -6.45 1.11 -4.39
C ALA A 100 -7.47 1.76 -3.44
N LEU A 101 -7.55 1.27 -2.19
CA LEU A 101 -8.47 1.78 -1.18
C LEU A 101 -8.10 3.19 -0.71
N ALA A 102 -6.79 3.48 -0.58
CA ALA A 102 -6.30 4.78 -0.16
C ALA A 102 -6.60 5.90 -1.18
N SER A 103 -6.56 5.58 -2.47
CA SER A 103 -6.73 6.58 -3.54
C SER A 103 -8.19 6.78 -3.97
N THR A 104 -9.11 5.92 -3.55
CA THR A 104 -10.50 5.94 -4.04
C THR A 104 -11.52 5.92 -2.90
N ILE A 105 -11.73 4.76 -2.28
CA ILE A 105 -12.78 4.55 -1.27
C ILE A 105 -12.52 5.39 -0.01
N ALA A 106 -11.29 5.48 0.47
CA ALA A 106 -10.97 6.23 1.67
C ALA A 106 -11.28 7.75 1.54
N PRO A 107 -10.86 8.45 0.46
CA PRO A 107 -11.24 9.85 0.25
C PRO A 107 -12.75 10.05 0.14
N ALA A 108 -13.48 9.15 -0.56
CA ALA A 108 -14.93 9.23 -0.66
C ALA A 108 -15.63 9.05 0.70
N ALA A 109 -15.14 8.12 1.52
CA ALA A 109 -15.64 7.92 2.88
C ALA A 109 -15.37 9.13 3.78
N LEU A 110 -14.17 9.70 3.71
CA LEU A 110 -13.83 10.93 4.42
C LEU A 110 -14.74 12.09 4.03
N GLN A 111 -15.03 12.26 2.75
CA GLN A 111 -15.96 13.28 2.27
C GLN A 111 -17.37 13.07 2.83
N GLN A 112 -17.88 11.84 2.87
CA GLN A 112 -19.20 11.55 3.44
C GLN A 112 -19.26 11.90 4.92
N VAL A 113 -18.22 11.52 5.70
CA VAL A 113 -18.17 11.84 7.13
C VAL A 113 -18.07 13.36 7.36
N ALA A 114 -17.26 14.07 6.58
CA ALA A 114 -17.17 15.54 6.67
C ALA A 114 -18.51 16.25 6.40
N GLN A 115 -19.39 15.63 5.62
CA GLN A 115 -20.72 16.17 5.29
C GLN A 115 -21.82 15.71 6.25
N SER A 116 -21.54 14.77 7.16
CA SER A 116 -22.55 14.15 8.04
C SER A 116 -22.90 14.96 9.28
N GLY A 117 -22.21 16.08 9.56
CA GLY A 117 -22.40 16.88 10.77
C GLY A 117 -21.71 16.31 12.02
N ILE A 118 -20.96 15.21 11.89
CA ILE A 118 -20.09 14.72 12.96
C ILE A 118 -18.88 15.67 13.04
N GLU A 119 -18.39 15.92 14.26
CA GLU A 119 -17.18 16.70 14.47
C GLU A 119 -16.02 16.08 13.68
N PHE A 120 -15.58 16.80 12.66
CA PHE A 120 -14.54 16.31 11.75
C PHE A 120 -13.19 16.83 12.22
N PRO A 121 -12.17 15.96 12.39
CA PRO A 121 -10.89 16.39 12.95
C PRO A 121 -10.18 17.34 12.00
N GLU A 122 -9.49 18.33 12.57
CA GLU A 122 -8.67 19.27 11.80
C GLU A 122 -7.53 18.58 11.04
N HIS A 123 -7.10 17.42 11.53
CA HIS A 123 -5.98 16.71 10.96
C HIS A 123 -6.28 15.22 10.76
N ILE A 124 -6.09 14.75 9.53
CA ILE A 124 -6.26 13.35 9.14
C ILE A 124 -4.99 12.88 8.44
N HIS A 125 -4.41 11.81 8.94
CA HIS A 125 -3.30 11.12 8.28
C HIS A 125 -3.82 9.93 7.47
N LEU A 126 -3.83 10.05 6.15
CA LEU A 126 -4.11 8.93 5.24
C LEU A 126 -2.82 8.45 4.59
N ARG A 127 -2.42 7.22 4.89
CA ARG A 127 -1.20 6.60 4.37
C ARG A 127 -1.52 5.40 3.49
N SER A 128 -0.88 5.33 2.32
CA SER A 128 -0.89 4.14 1.47
C SER A 128 0.22 3.16 1.87
N ALA A 129 -0.11 1.87 1.97
CA ALA A 129 0.82 0.83 2.41
C ALA A 129 0.45 -0.56 1.85
N SER A 130 1.36 -1.55 1.90
CA SER A 130 1.02 -2.94 1.56
C SER A 130 0.04 -3.54 2.58
N ALA A 131 -0.66 -4.62 2.21
CA ALA A 131 -1.60 -5.29 3.12
C ALA A 131 -0.92 -5.71 4.45
N GLU A 132 0.31 -6.22 4.38
CA GLU A 132 1.11 -6.60 5.55
C GLU A 132 1.43 -5.39 6.44
N GLN A 133 1.78 -4.26 5.83
CA GLN A 133 2.04 -3.02 6.55
C GLN A 133 0.77 -2.41 7.16
N VAL A 134 -0.40 -2.56 6.50
CA VAL A 134 -1.69 -2.17 7.06
C VAL A 134 -1.97 -3.00 8.32
N VAL A 135 -1.85 -4.32 8.23
CA VAL A 135 -2.00 -5.25 9.37
C VAL A 135 -1.07 -4.85 10.51
N HIS A 136 0.22 -4.67 10.21
CA HIS A 136 1.23 -4.29 11.20
C HIS A 136 0.89 -2.96 11.89
N ALA A 137 0.48 -1.93 11.14
CA ALA A 137 0.13 -0.63 11.70
C ALA A 137 -1.09 -0.71 12.65
N VAL A 138 -2.10 -1.51 12.30
CA VAL A 138 -3.28 -1.73 13.15
C VAL A 138 -2.91 -2.52 14.41
N LEU A 139 -2.14 -3.60 14.30
CA LEU A 139 -1.68 -4.40 15.44
C LEU A 139 -0.87 -3.59 16.45
N HIS A 140 0.01 -2.74 15.97
CA HIS A 140 0.81 -1.86 16.83
C HIS A 140 0.05 -0.61 17.29
N ARG A 141 -1.25 -0.52 16.98
CA ARG A 141 -2.11 0.60 17.38
C ARG A 141 -1.59 1.99 16.97
N THR A 142 -0.79 2.03 15.89
CA THR A 142 -0.29 3.30 15.32
C THR A 142 -1.32 3.99 14.44
N VAL A 143 -2.41 3.29 14.12
CA VAL A 143 -3.55 3.80 13.36
C VAL A 143 -4.87 3.39 14.00
N SER A 144 -5.91 4.19 13.77
CA SER A 144 -7.25 3.92 14.28
C SER A 144 -8.02 2.94 13.39
N LEU A 145 -7.73 2.96 12.08
CA LEU A 145 -8.47 2.21 11.05
C LEU A 145 -7.52 1.77 9.93
N GLY A 146 -7.66 0.52 9.51
CA GLY A 146 -6.98 -0.06 8.35
C GLY A 146 -7.98 -0.50 7.28
N LEU A 147 -7.69 -0.19 6.01
CA LEU A 147 -8.43 -0.69 4.86
C LEU A 147 -7.49 -1.60 4.05
N THR A 148 -7.84 -2.86 3.88
CA THR A 148 -6.90 -3.83 3.29
C THR A 148 -7.56 -4.84 2.37
N SER A 149 -6.79 -5.38 1.43
CA SER A 149 -7.19 -6.56 0.67
C SER A 149 -7.15 -7.80 1.55
N LEU A 150 -8.07 -8.72 1.34
CA LEU A 150 -8.26 -9.93 2.11
C LEU A 150 -7.82 -11.19 1.32
N PRO A 151 -7.55 -12.29 2.05
CA PRO A 151 -7.62 -12.48 3.48
C PRO A 151 -6.41 -11.95 4.23
N VAL A 152 -6.61 -11.56 5.49
CA VAL A 152 -5.58 -11.21 6.46
C VAL A 152 -5.85 -11.97 7.76
N ALA A 153 -4.98 -12.89 8.14
CA ALA A 153 -5.20 -13.70 9.33
C ALA A 153 -4.35 -13.18 10.49
N HIS A 154 -4.97 -12.52 11.47
CA HIS A 154 -4.32 -12.19 12.73
C HIS A 154 -5.31 -12.00 13.87
N ARG A 155 -5.11 -12.73 15.00
CA ARG A 155 -6.00 -12.70 16.18
C ARG A 155 -6.08 -11.34 16.90
N GLY A 156 -5.15 -10.42 16.63
CA GLY A 156 -5.14 -9.07 17.20
C GLY A 156 -5.91 -8.03 16.38
N LEU A 157 -6.57 -8.44 15.30
CA LEU A 157 -7.41 -7.60 14.45
C LEU A 157 -8.88 -7.93 14.64
N GLU A 158 -9.70 -6.90 14.56
CA GLU A 158 -11.16 -7.03 14.39
C GLU A 158 -11.51 -6.63 12.96
N LEU A 159 -12.01 -7.59 12.19
CA LEU A 159 -12.53 -7.36 10.85
C LEU A 159 -14.02 -7.02 10.98
N HIS A 160 -14.45 -5.88 10.46
CA HIS A 160 -15.83 -5.42 10.62
C HIS A 160 -16.77 -5.98 9.56
N TRP A 161 -16.29 -6.13 8.34
CA TRP A 161 -17.03 -6.74 7.23
C TRP A 161 -16.07 -7.06 6.07
N ILE A 162 -16.54 -7.88 5.14
CA ILE A 162 -15.85 -8.25 3.92
C ILE A 162 -16.60 -7.63 2.74
N GLY A 163 -15.87 -6.86 1.92
CA GLY A 163 -16.32 -6.41 0.61
C GLY A 163 -15.83 -7.36 -0.47
N GLU A 164 -16.74 -7.76 -1.33
CA GLU A 164 -16.43 -8.52 -2.54
C GLU A 164 -16.87 -7.74 -3.77
N ALA A 165 -16.02 -7.72 -4.80
CA ALA A 165 -16.38 -7.18 -6.10
C ALA A 165 -15.57 -7.89 -7.21
N PRO A 166 -16.14 -8.09 -8.42
CA PRO A 166 -15.49 -8.81 -9.49
C PRO A 166 -14.34 -8.01 -10.10
N CYS A 167 -13.20 -8.66 -10.35
CA CYS A 167 -12.10 -8.10 -11.11
C CYS A 167 -12.53 -7.75 -12.53
N VAL A 168 -11.80 -6.81 -13.14
CA VAL A 168 -12.13 -6.24 -14.45
C VAL A 168 -10.91 -6.24 -15.38
N ALA A 169 -11.19 -6.12 -16.67
CA ALA A 169 -10.20 -5.80 -17.68
C ALA A 169 -10.26 -4.31 -18.01
N VAL A 170 -9.08 -3.65 -18.04
CA VAL A 170 -8.94 -2.25 -18.47
C VAL A 170 -8.08 -2.21 -19.72
N LEU A 171 -8.56 -1.53 -20.75
CA LEU A 171 -7.92 -1.45 -22.05
C LEU A 171 -8.27 -0.13 -22.75
N ARG A 172 -7.52 0.21 -23.78
CA ARG A 172 -7.79 1.41 -24.58
C ARG A 172 -9.15 1.32 -25.29
N ALA A 173 -9.81 2.45 -25.44
CA ALA A 173 -11.12 2.53 -26.10
C ALA A 173 -11.06 2.13 -27.59
N ASP A 174 -9.90 2.30 -28.23
CA ASP A 174 -9.67 1.89 -29.64
C ASP A 174 -9.28 0.41 -29.80
N HIS A 175 -9.07 -0.32 -28.71
CA HIS A 175 -8.71 -1.73 -28.72
C HIS A 175 -9.85 -2.60 -29.28
N PRO A 176 -9.58 -3.65 -30.10
CA PRO A 176 -10.63 -4.50 -30.65
C PRO A 176 -11.57 -5.12 -29.61
N LEU A 177 -11.04 -5.48 -28.44
CA LEU A 177 -11.82 -6.04 -27.34
C LEU A 177 -12.73 -5.01 -26.65
N ALA A 178 -12.53 -3.70 -26.86
CA ALA A 178 -13.41 -2.66 -26.30
C ALA A 178 -14.85 -2.75 -26.81
N ARG A 179 -15.06 -3.37 -27.96
CA ARG A 179 -16.39 -3.59 -28.56
C ARG A 179 -17.14 -4.79 -27.99
N LYS A 180 -16.48 -5.62 -27.18
CA LYS A 180 -17.10 -6.79 -26.55
C LYS A 180 -17.78 -6.41 -25.24
N ASP A 181 -18.91 -7.03 -24.94
CA ASP A 181 -19.61 -6.84 -23.66
C ASP A 181 -18.81 -7.44 -22.49
N LYS A 182 -18.23 -8.60 -22.71
CA LYS A 182 -17.38 -9.31 -21.73
C LYS A 182 -16.12 -9.85 -22.41
N ILE A 183 -15.01 -9.86 -21.67
CA ILE A 183 -13.75 -10.40 -22.15
C ILE A 183 -13.64 -11.87 -21.74
N THR A 184 -13.52 -12.76 -22.72
CA THR A 184 -13.40 -14.20 -22.49
C THR A 184 -11.95 -14.62 -22.23
N ARG A 185 -11.75 -15.82 -21.64
CA ARG A 185 -10.42 -16.44 -21.51
C ARG A 185 -9.71 -16.54 -22.86
N ALA A 186 -10.42 -17.01 -23.89
CA ALA A 186 -9.86 -17.19 -25.22
C ALA A 186 -9.37 -15.87 -25.83
N ALA A 187 -10.10 -14.77 -25.59
CA ALA A 187 -9.67 -13.45 -26.04
C ALA A 187 -8.40 -12.99 -25.32
N LEU A 188 -8.28 -13.19 -24.01
CA LEU A 188 -7.12 -12.78 -23.22
C LEU A 188 -5.84 -13.56 -23.59
N ARG A 189 -5.96 -14.77 -24.09
CA ARG A 189 -4.80 -15.57 -24.55
C ARG A 189 -4.11 -15.01 -25.79
N CYS A 190 -4.81 -14.22 -26.58
CA CYS A 190 -4.25 -13.56 -27.74
C CYS A 190 -3.69 -12.17 -27.41
N GLU A 191 -3.73 -11.76 -26.15
CA GLU A 191 -3.36 -10.42 -25.70
C GLU A 191 -2.15 -10.47 -24.76
N ARG A 192 -1.41 -9.38 -24.77
CA ARG A 192 -0.40 -9.12 -23.74
C ARG A 192 -1.11 -8.71 -22.46
N VAL A 193 -1.04 -9.54 -21.44
CA VAL A 193 -1.71 -9.27 -20.16
C VAL A 193 -0.78 -8.50 -19.23
N ILE A 194 -1.36 -7.52 -18.56
CA ILE A 194 -0.72 -6.70 -17.53
C ILE A 194 -1.48 -6.94 -16.22
N THR A 195 -0.79 -7.27 -15.13
CA THR A 195 -1.46 -7.51 -13.86
C THR A 195 -0.53 -7.35 -12.67
N MET A 196 -0.97 -7.80 -11.49
CA MET A 196 -0.18 -7.72 -10.26
C MET A 196 0.96 -8.74 -10.27
N SER A 197 2.04 -8.46 -9.52
CA SER A 197 3.14 -9.41 -9.31
C SER A 197 2.67 -10.71 -8.65
N ASN A 198 3.39 -11.81 -8.89
CA ASN A 198 3.00 -13.16 -8.47
C ASN A 198 2.87 -13.37 -6.96
N ARG A 199 3.49 -12.52 -6.12
CA ARG A 199 3.36 -12.55 -4.66
C ARG A 199 1.99 -12.10 -4.15
N TYR A 200 1.16 -11.48 -4.99
CA TYR A 200 -0.17 -11.02 -4.59
C TYR A 200 -1.22 -12.09 -4.85
N ARG A 201 -2.12 -12.31 -3.88
CA ARG A 201 -3.21 -13.30 -3.99
C ARG A 201 -4.13 -13.02 -5.17
N LEU A 202 -4.34 -11.75 -5.52
CA LEU A 202 -5.10 -11.38 -6.71
C LEU A 202 -4.52 -12.02 -7.97
N ARG A 203 -3.18 -12.00 -8.13
CA ARG A 203 -2.52 -12.65 -9.26
C ARG A 203 -2.80 -14.15 -9.30
N GLN A 204 -2.70 -14.83 -8.18
CA GLN A 204 -2.97 -16.27 -8.09
C GLN A 204 -4.43 -16.60 -8.47
N ARG A 205 -5.40 -15.79 -8.02
CA ARG A 205 -6.81 -15.93 -8.40
C ARG A 205 -7.02 -15.72 -9.90
N ILE A 206 -6.42 -14.69 -10.49
CA ILE A 206 -6.46 -14.44 -11.93
C ILE A 206 -5.90 -15.64 -12.70
N GLU A 207 -4.74 -16.14 -12.33
CA GLU A 207 -4.13 -17.30 -12.97
C GLU A 207 -4.98 -18.55 -12.86
N THR A 208 -5.51 -18.84 -11.67
CA THR A 208 -6.37 -19.99 -11.43
C THR A 208 -7.65 -19.91 -12.26
N ALA A 209 -8.31 -18.75 -12.26
CA ALA A 209 -9.56 -18.53 -12.99
C ALA A 209 -9.38 -18.56 -14.52
N LEU A 210 -8.19 -18.19 -15.00
CA LEU A 210 -7.87 -18.14 -16.43
C LEU A 210 -7.14 -19.39 -16.94
N ARG A 211 -6.80 -20.34 -16.07
CA ARG A 211 -6.26 -21.64 -16.50
C ARG A 211 -7.24 -22.37 -17.43
N ASP A 212 -6.69 -23.12 -18.36
CA ASP A 212 -7.48 -24.00 -19.22
C ASP A 212 -8.00 -25.23 -18.46
N ASP A 213 -9.12 -25.78 -18.91
CA ASP A 213 -9.64 -27.06 -18.39
C ASP A 213 -8.63 -28.23 -18.63
N LYS A 214 -7.69 -28.02 -19.55
CA LYS A 214 -6.58 -28.95 -19.81
C LYS A 214 -5.30 -28.67 -19.02
N GLY A 215 -5.26 -27.57 -18.24
CA GLY A 215 -4.17 -27.26 -17.32
C GLY A 215 -2.84 -26.81 -17.93
N ASP A 216 -2.72 -26.72 -19.25
CA ASP A 216 -1.44 -26.78 -19.94
C ASP A 216 -0.77 -25.45 -20.31
N GLN A 217 -1.45 -24.30 -20.24
CA GLN A 217 -0.78 -23.03 -20.56
C GLN A 217 -1.05 -21.94 -19.52
N PRO A 218 0.01 -21.43 -18.87
CA PRO A 218 -0.10 -20.26 -18.02
C PRO A 218 -0.48 -19.02 -18.86
N LEU A 219 -1.09 -18.03 -18.19
CA LEU A 219 -1.37 -16.73 -18.77
C LEU A 219 -0.05 -16.05 -19.17
N ASP A 220 0.05 -15.58 -20.41
CA ASP A 220 1.21 -14.77 -20.85
C ASP A 220 1.12 -13.37 -20.23
N VAL A 221 1.84 -13.18 -19.12
CA VAL A 221 1.91 -11.90 -18.45
C VAL A 221 3.12 -11.14 -18.93
N ALA A 222 2.86 -10.17 -19.79
CA ALA A 222 3.90 -9.33 -20.39
C ALA A 222 4.47 -8.29 -19.42
N ILE A 223 3.64 -7.82 -18.47
CA ILE A 223 4.05 -6.82 -17.46
C ILE A 223 3.41 -7.19 -16.13
N ASP A 224 4.20 -7.25 -15.08
CA ASP A 224 3.72 -7.30 -13.71
C ASP A 224 4.10 -6.04 -12.91
N THR A 225 3.27 -5.69 -11.94
CA THR A 225 3.44 -4.46 -11.16
C THR A 225 2.91 -4.64 -9.73
N ASN A 226 3.25 -3.70 -8.86
CA ASN A 226 2.85 -3.72 -7.45
C ASN A 226 1.58 -2.90 -7.15
N THR A 227 1.04 -2.16 -8.13
CA THR A 227 -0.21 -1.39 -7.97
C THR A 227 -1.09 -1.52 -9.21
N SER A 228 -2.41 -1.57 -9.02
CA SER A 228 -3.38 -1.60 -10.13
C SER A 228 -3.30 -0.32 -10.97
N PHE A 229 -2.98 0.82 -10.36
CA PHE A 229 -2.79 2.07 -11.08
C PHE A 229 -1.68 1.96 -12.14
N ASN A 230 -0.52 1.39 -11.78
CA ASN A 230 0.57 1.18 -12.75
C ASN A 230 0.15 0.25 -13.89
N ALA A 231 -0.61 -0.82 -13.59
CA ALA A 231 -1.13 -1.72 -14.62
C ALA A 231 -2.08 -0.99 -15.58
N ILE A 232 -2.95 -0.14 -15.05
CA ILE A 232 -3.90 0.66 -15.84
C ILE A 232 -3.13 1.68 -16.71
N MET A 233 -2.11 2.35 -16.17
CA MET A 233 -1.29 3.29 -16.94
C MET A 233 -0.49 2.59 -18.05
N ALA A 234 -0.01 1.37 -17.82
CA ALA A 234 0.62 0.58 -18.87
C ALA A 234 -0.37 0.18 -19.99
N ALA A 235 -1.63 -0.12 -19.63
CA ALA A 235 -2.68 -0.33 -20.62
C ALA A 235 -3.02 0.95 -21.41
N GLN A 236 -3.04 2.12 -20.74
CA GLN A 236 -3.21 3.42 -21.40
C GLN A 236 -2.08 3.70 -22.42
N ALA A 237 -0.85 3.30 -22.09
CA ALA A 237 0.29 3.39 -23.00
C ALA A 237 0.23 2.39 -24.17
N GLY A 238 -0.83 1.56 -24.26
CA GLY A 238 -1.00 0.58 -25.34
C GLY A 238 -0.15 -0.68 -25.20
N LEU A 239 0.35 -0.99 -24.00
CA LEU A 239 1.26 -2.12 -23.76
C LEU A 239 0.53 -3.46 -23.57
N GLY A 240 -0.81 -3.44 -23.47
CA GLY A 240 -1.63 -4.65 -23.33
C GLY A 240 -2.97 -4.38 -22.62
N VAL A 241 -3.58 -5.45 -22.12
CA VAL A 241 -4.84 -5.46 -21.37
C VAL A 241 -4.54 -5.62 -19.89
N ALA A 242 -4.95 -4.66 -19.06
CA ALA A 242 -4.75 -4.75 -17.62
C ALA A 242 -5.88 -5.56 -16.96
N LEU A 243 -5.51 -6.58 -16.18
CA LEU A 243 -6.42 -7.36 -15.32
C LEU A 243 -6.19 -6.93 -13.88
N VAL A 244 -7.16 -6.24 -13.29
CA VAL A 244 -7.01 -5.58 -12.00
C VAL A 244 -8.27 -5.70 -11.14
N GLU A 245 -8.15 -5.35 -9.88
CA GLU A 245 -9.28 -5.16 -9.00
C GLU A 245 -10.16 -3.97 -9.46
N PRO A 246 -11.46 -3.96 -9.16
CA PRO A 246 -12.38 -2.97 -9.68
C PRO A 246 -12.26 -1.59 -9.01
N ILE A 247 -11.65 -1.49 -7.82
CA ILE A 247 -11.63 -0.27 -7.00
C ILE A 247 -10.90 0.86 -7.73
N THR A 248 -9.66 0.60 -8.20
CA THR A 248 -8.88 1.59 -8.96
C THR A 248 -9.53 1.86 -10.31
N ALA A 249 -9.96 0.81 -11.01
CA ALA A 249 -10.50 0.93 -12.36
C ALA A 249 -11.80 1.75 -12.44
N LEU A 250 -12.69 1.62 -11.44
CA LEU A 250 -13.97 2.31 -11.40
C LEU A 250 -13.93 3.62 -10.60
N GLY A 251 -13.08 3.66 -9.55
CA GLY A 251 -12.95 4.84 -8.70
C GLY A 251 -12.06 5.94 -9.28
N MET A 252 -11.23 5.61 -10.28
CA MET A 252 -10.34 6.55 -10.97
C MET A 252 -10.47 6.40 -12.49
N PRO A 253 -11.60 6.83 -13.09
CA PRO A 253 -11.79 6.73 -14.54
C PRO A 253 -10.75 7.58 -15.28
N ILE A 254 -10.12 6.98 -16.29
CA ILE A 254 -9.08 7.62 -17.10
C ILE A 254 -9.59 7.76 -18.53
N GLU A 255 -9.48 8.95 -19.09
CA GLU A 255 -9.89 9.23 -20.47
C GLU A 255 -9.13 8.34 -21.47
N GLY A 256 -9.84 7.84 -22.47
CA GLY A 256 -9.28 6.93 -23.48
C GLY A 256 -9.19 5.46 -23.06
N LEU A 257 -9.59 5.13 -21.84
CA LEU A 257 -9.69 3.75 -21.34
C LEU A 257 -11.16 3.32 -21.18
N VAL A 258 -11.38 2.02 -21.31
CA VAL A 258 -12.67 1.39 -21.01
C VAL A 258 -12.45 0.25 -20.01
N VAL A 259 -13.41 0.11 -19.10
CA VAL A 259 -13.47 -0.97 -18.13
C VAL A 259 -14.45 -2.02 -18.63
N LYS A 260 -14.01 -3.28 -18.72
CA LYS A 260 -14.80 -4.40 -19.22
C LYS A 260 -14.93 -5.50 -18.19
N LYS A 261 -16.11 -6.10 -18.10
CA LYS A 261 -16.33 -7.30 -17.30
C LYS A 261 -15.59 -8.50 -17.90
N LEU A 262 -15.11 -9.38 -17.05
CA LEU A 262 -14.61 -10.67 -17.47
C LEU A 262 -15.78 -11.66 -17.64
N ALA A 263 -15.64 -12.60 -18.55
CA ALA A 263 -16.63 -13.69 -18.72
C ALA A 263 -16.52 -14.77 -17.63
N VAL A 264 -15.41 -14.74 -16.88
CA VAL A 264 -15.17 -15.57 -15.70
C VAL A 264 -15.21 -14.68 -14.46
N ASP A 265 -15.81 -15.16 -13.39
CA ASP A 265 -15.85 -14.46 -12.13
C ASP A 265 -14.53 -14.64 -11.37
N ILE A 266 -13.91 -13.52 -11.02
CA ILE A 266 -12.66 -13.47 -10.26
C ILE A 266 -12.88 -12.50 -9.12
N PRO A 267 -13.23 -12.97 -7.93
CA PRO A 267 -13.56 -12.11 -6.81
C PRO A 267 -12.31 -11.42 -6.25
N PHE A 268 -12.43 -10.14 -5.99
CA PHE A 268 -11.51 -9.36 -5.18
C PHE A 268 -12.14 -9.07 -3.83
N TYR A 269 -11.42 -9.40 -2.75
CA TYR A 269 -11.90 -9.21 -1.39
C TYR A 269 -11.11 -8.12 -0.69
N PHE A 270 -11.80 -7.29 0.06
CA PHE A 270 -11.22 -6.26 0.90
C PHE A 270 -12.06 -6.04 2.16
N GLY A 271 -11.50 -5.33 3.14
CA GLY A 271 -12.24 -5.10 4.38
C GLY A 271 -11.64 -3.99 5.22
N VAL A 272 -12.35 -3.69 6.28
CA VAL A 272 -12.00 -2.69 7.29
C VAL A 272 -11.58 -3.41 8.55
N VAL A 273 -10.39 -3.08 9.04
CA VAL A 273 -9.80 -3.69 10.24
C VAL A 273 -9.47 -2.64 11.29
N THR A 274 -9.70 -2.98 12.54
CA THR A 274 -9.30 -2.19 13.73
C THR A 274 -8.54 -3.07 14.71
N PRO A 275 -7.84 -2.49 15.72
CA PRO A 275 -7.23 -3.26 16.78
C PRO A 275 -8.29 -4.02 17.60
N PHE A 276 -8.11 -5.32 17.79
CA PHE A 276 -9.03 -6.14 18.59
C PHE A 276 -9.17 -5.59 20.02
N GLY A 277 -10.41 -5.60 20.53
CA GLY A 277 -10.73 -5.20 21.89
C GLY A 277 -10.65 -3.68 22.15
N LYS A 278 -10.49 -2.84 21.12
CA LYS A 278 -10.62 -1.38 21.24
C LYS A 278 -12.06 -0.98 20.85
N PRO A 279 -12.80 -0.24 21.72
CA PRO A 279 -14.11 0.27 21.36
C PRO A 279 -14.04 1.12 20.09
N VAL A 280 -14.99 0.87 19.17
CA VAL A 280 -15.09 1.62 17.91
C VAL A 280 -16.23 2.62 18.05
N GLU A 281 -15.90 3.89 18.27
CA GLU A 281 -16.84 4.97 18.56
C GLU A 281 -16.56 6.21 17.69
N GLY A 282 -17.48 7.15 17.74
CA GLY A 282 -17.34 8.46 17.11
C GLY A 282 -16.99 8.36 15.63
N ILE A 283 -15.98 9.12 15.22
CA ILE A 283 -15.56 9.21 13.82
C ILE A 283 -15.08 7.87 13.23
N THR A 284 -14.48 6.98 14.05
CA THR A 284 -14.02 5.68 13.55
C THR A 284 -15.21 4.81 13.12
N ARG A 285 -16.31 4.82 13.89
CA ARG A 285 -17.55 4.13 13.50
C ARG A 285 -18.14 4.73 12.24
N ALA A 286 -18.25 6.05 12.18
CA ALA A 286 -18.76 6.74 11.01
C ALA A 286 -17.93 6.44 9.74
N LEU A 287 -16.61 6.34 9.86
CA LEU A 287 -15.73 5.98 8.75
C LEU A 287 -15.94 4.55 8.28
N ILE A 288 -16.15 3.57 9.18
CA ILE A 288 -16.43 2.18 8.80
C ILE A 288 -17.71 2.12 7.95
N ASP A 289 -18.77 2.81 8.37
CA ASP A 289 -20.05 2.84 7.67
C ASP A 289 -19.94 3.61 6.33
N ALA A 290 -19.18 4.72 6.32
CA ALA A 290 -18.93 5.50 5.11
C ALA A 290 -18.09 4.75 4.08
N VAL A 291 -17.11 3.93 4.51
CA VAL A 291 -16.33 3.05 3.62
C VAL A 291 -17.23 2.04 2.93
N GLU A 292 -18.17 1.42 3.64
CA GLU A 292 -19.15 0.50 3.04
C GLU A 292 -20.02 1.23 2.01
N SER A 293 -20.58 2.38 2.39
CA SER A 293 -21.42 3.20 1.52
C SER A 293 -20.66 3.64 0.26
N SER A 294 -19.42 4.10 0.40
CA SER A 294 -18.57 4.50 -0.72
C SER A 294 -18.24 3.32 -1.64
N ALA A 295 -17.95 2.16 -1.07
CA ALA A 295 -17.72 0.95 -1.85
C ALA A 295 -18.96 0.58 -2.68
N ARG A 296 -20.13 0.64 -2.08
CA ARG A 296 -21.43 0.35 -2.72
C ARG A 296 -21.72 1.32 -3.88
N ASN A 297 -21.34 2.58 -3.73
CA ASN A 297 -21.55 3.61 -4.74
C ASN A 297 -20.56 3.51 -5.91
N ILE A 298 -19.31 3.11 -5.64
CA ILE A 298 -18.24 3.07 -6.65
C ILE A 298 -18.24 1.73 -7.40
N LEU A 299 -18.50 0.62 -6.71
CA LEU A 299 -18.25 -0.73 -7.23
C LEU A 299 -19.50 -1.39 -7.76
N HIS A 300 -19.57 -1.58 -9.07
CA HIS A 300 -20.62 -2.37 -9.68
C HIS A 300 -20.49 -3.85 -9.29
N GLY A 301 -21.55 -4.42 -8.71
CA GLY A 301 -21.55 -5.82 -8.24
C GLY A 301 -20.90 -6.00 -6.87
N PHE A 302 -20.79 -4.92 -6.07
CA PHE A 302 -20.36 -5.00 -4.68
C PHE A 302 -21.31 -5.85 -3.85
N VAL A 303 -20.73 -6.80 -3.13
CA VAL A 303 -21.41 -7.63 -2.14
C VAL A 303 -20.74 -7.44 -0.78
N LYS A 304 -21.51 -7.13 0.25
CA LYS A 304 -21.04 -7.16 1.63
C LYS A 304 -21.27 -8.55 2.19
N ARG A 305 -20.23 -9.13 2.79
CA ARG A 305 -20.27 -10.40 3.51
C ARG A 305 -19.98 -10.18 4.98
N ASP A 306 -20.41 -11.15 5.80
CA ASP A 306 -20.09 -11.15 7.23
C ASP A 306 -18.59 -11.38 7.44
N ALA A 307 -18.04 -10.75 8.48
CA ALA A 307 -16.65 -10.96 8.87
C ALA A 307 -16.34 -12.41 9.26
N ALA A 308 -17.34 -13.15 9.75
CA ALA A 308 -17.23 -14.57 10.09
C ALA A 308 -16.92 -15.47 8.87
N GLU A 309 -17.25 -15.03 7.65
CA GLU A 309 -16.92 -15.75 6.41
C GLU A 309 -15.43 -15.61 5.99
N HIS A 310 -14.61 -14.92 6.79
CA HIS A 310 -13.21 -14.66 6.46
C HIS A 310 -12.38 -15.95 6.35
N ASP A 311 -12.66 -16.95 7.17
CA ASP A 311 -11.90 -18.22 7.16
C ASP A 311 -12.13 -18.99 5.85
N ASP A 312 -13.24 -18.78 5.17
CA ASP A 312 -13.55 -19.37 3.87
C ASP A 312 -12.70 -18.76 2.73
N LEU A 313 -12.02 -17.63 2.98
CA LEU A 313 -11.16 -16.95 2.01
C LEU A 313 -9.69 -17.41 2.09
N LEU A 314 -9.29 -18.09 3.19
CA LEU A 314 -7.94 -18.57 3.45
C LEU A 314 -7.65 -19.82 2.64
#